data_773cc163d15dc0bf3e7d0222efe2dba9
#
_entry.id   773cc163d15dc0bf3e7d0222efe2dba9
#
_cell.length_a   1.000
_cell.length_b   1.000
_cell.length_c   1.000
_cell.angle_alpha   90.00
_cell.angle_beta   90.00
_cell.angle_gamma   90.00
#
_symmetry.space_group_name_H-M   'P 1'
#
loop_
_entity.id
_entity.type
_entity.pdbx_description
1 polymer ?
#
loop_
_entity_poly.entity_id
_entity_poly.type
_entity_poly.pdbx_seq_one_letter_code
_entity_poly.pdbx_strand_id
1 'polypeptide(L)'
;MHGRLVEMGGCGVRVRRLGKNRAGEIRIARFLHNPAVTVSEMVATAGVRTCSQAAGRHVLAIQDTTMVRSAVDGVGVALHPVIAVDAIDGTVIGLVDAGFFTRKGGQRDGRRERDFAQKQSRRWLEGAEHAAELAAAGAACVTVVEDREGDIYEDFACKPAGVEMLVRAGQDRRLEDGSRLFAKPEMLPEAGRMSVDLPAAPGRPARTAVLALRFCPVEIARPKHRKRAAAAALPKSVALTLVEAHEIDPPADGTAAHWRLLTTHSVNDVADARRIVGFYRQRWTIEQLFRTLKTKGFNVEALRQAEDGPFEKLVAASLIAATTVLQLVRERDGIGKRPLQDAFDPEDRLALEAISADLEGKTARQKNPHPRGSLAFASWVLARLGGWTGYYGKPGPIVMLQGLIRFHAIKHGWNLRNV
;
A
#
# COMPACT_ATOMS: atom_id res chain seq x y z
N MET A 1 20.11 -9.97 -1.80
CA MET A 1 19.72 -8.89 -2.72
C MET A 1 19.05 -7.72 -2.00
N HIS A 2 18.11 -7.96 -1.07
CA HIS A 2 17.41 -6.92 -0.29
C HIS A 2 18.37 -5.91 0.38
N GLY A 3 19.34 -6.35 1.19
CA GLY A 3 20.31 -5.45 1.83
C GLY A 3 21.10 -4.59 0.85
N ARG A 4 21.48 -5.13 -0.32
CA ARG A 4 22.18 -4.36 -1.36
C ARG A 4 21.29 -3.33 -2.06
N LEU A 5 20.01 -3.62 -2.23
CA LEU A 5 19.04 -2.64 -2.74
C LEU A 5 18.85 -1.51 -1.74
N VAL A 6 18.76 -1.84 -0.46
CA VAL A 6 18.69 -0.85 0.61
C VAL A 6 19.95 0.05 0.59
N GLU A 7 21.15 -0.50 0.45
CA GLU A 7 22.41 0.27 0.34
C GLU A 7 22.41 1.28 -0.81
N MET A 8 21.58 1.08 -1.83
CA MET A 8 21.46 1.97 -2.99
C MET A 8 20.39 3.05 -2.84
N GLY A 9 19.67 3.07 -1.74
CA GLY A 9 18.64 4.07 -1.49
C GLY A 9 19.15 5.50 -1.66
N GLY A 10 18.33 6.34 -2.30
CA GLY A 10 18.67 7.73 -2.59
C GLY A 10 19.59 7.95 -3.82
N CYS A 11 20.27 6.92 -4.31
CA CYS A 11 21.21 7.04 -5.44
C CYS A 11 20.66 6.47 -6.77
N GLY A 12 19.45 5.93 -6.75
CA GLY A 12 18.87 5.15 -7.84
C GLY A 12 19.48 3.75 -7.95
N VAL A 13 18.63 2.76 -8.21
CA VAL A 13 19.03 1.34 -8.29
C VAL A 13 19.81 1.11 -9.59
N ARG A 14 21.10 0.78 -9.48
CA ARG A 14 21.98 0.44 -10.63
C ARG A 14 22.66 -0.90 -10.39
N VAL A 15 22.54 -1.84 -11.33
CA VAL A 15 23.09 -3.20 -11.24
C VAL A 15 24.59 -3.18 -10.93
N ARG A 16 25.36 -2.31 -11.57
CA ARG A 16 26.80 -2.15 -11.33
C ARG A 16 27.13 -1.79 -9.88
N ARG A 17 26.34 -0.89 -9.27
CA ARG A 17 26.53 -0.50 -7.86
C ARG A 17 26.06 -1.59 -6.90
N LEU A 18 24.94 -2.26 -7.21
CA LEU A 18 24.44 -3.42 -6.44
C LEU A 18 25.50 -4.53 -6.37
N GLY A 19 26.27 -4.70 -7.44
CA GLY A 19 27.33 -5.70 -7.52
C GLY A 19 28.56 -5.42 -6.63
N LYS A 20 28.83 -4.14 -6.30
CA LYS A 20 30.04 -3.66 -5.62
C LYS A 20 31.34 -3.91 -6.41
N ASN A 21 31.43 -5.03 -7.10
CA ASN A 21 32.55 -5.42 -7.97
C ASN A 21 32.03 -6.18 -9.21
N ARG A 22 32.92 -6.48 -10.15
CA ARG A 22 32.55 -7.13 -11.43
C ARG A 22 31.90 -8.50 -11.22
N ALA A 23 32.40 -9.31 -10.30
CA ALA A 23 31.82 -10.62 -10.01
C ALA A 23 30.40 -10.52 -9.42
N GLY A 24 30.17 -9.53 -8.54
CA GLY A 24 28.84 -9.23 -8.00
C GLY A 24 27.89 -8.68 -9.06
N GLU A 25 28.36 -7.81 -9.96
CA GLU A 25 27.58 -7.32 -11.10
C GLU A 25 27.11 -8.47 -11.99
N ILE A 26 28.02 -9.40 -12.35
CA ILE A 26 27.69 -10.58 -13.15
C ILE A 26 26.67 -11.48 -12.42
N ARG A 27 26.84 -11.71 -11.11
CA ARG A 27 25.88 -12.52 -10.33
C ARG A 27 24.48 -11.90 -10.32
N ILE A 28 24.38 -10.59 -10.15
CA ILE A 28 23.09 -9.89 -10.17
C ILE A 28 22.48 -9.93 -11.58
N ALA A 29 23.30 -9.67 -12.61
CA ALA A 29 22.84 -9.77 -13.99
C ALA A 29 22.31 -11.18 -14.30
N ARG A 30 23.02 -12.25 -13.92
CA ARG A 30 22.56 -13.63 -14.07
C ARG A 30 21.26 -13.89 -13.33
N PHE A 31 21.10 -13.39 -12.10
CA PHE A 31 19.85 -13.48 -11.34
C PHE A 31 18.68 -12.82 -12.07
N LEU A 32 18.88 -11.60 -12.57
CA LEU A 32 17.84 -10.84 -13.26
C LEU A 32 17.43 -11.48 -14.60
N HIS A 33 18.40 -12.10 -15.33
CA HIS A 33 18.11 -12.77 -16.61
C HIS A 33 17.74 -14.25 -16.45
N ASN A 34 17.78 -14.79 -15.23
CA ASN A 34 17.39 -16.17 -15.00
C ASN A 34 15.86 -16.34 -15.17
N PRO A 35 15.40 -17.15 -16.14
CA PRO A 35 13.96 -17.37 -16.35
C PRO A 35 13.29 -18.12 -15.20
N ALA A 36 14.04 -18.91 -14.42
CA ALA A 36 13.51 -19.60 -13.25
C ALA A 36 13.19 -18.63 -12.07
N VAL A 37 13.71 -17.41 -12.10
CA VAL A 37 13.36 -16.36 -11.13
C VAL A 37 12.32 -15.47 -11.76
N THR A 38 11.10 -15.51 -11.31
CA THR A 38 10.00 -14.68 -11.80
C THR A 38 9.61 -13.60 -10.81
N VAL A 39 8.98 -12.54 -11.29
CA VAL A 39 8.37 -11.51 -10.42
C VAL A 39 7.31 -12.14 -9.52
N SER A 40 6.49 -13.03 -10.09
CA SER A 40 5.44 -13.74 -9.35
C SER A 40 6.01 -14.51 -8.16
N GLU A 41 7.10 -15.26 -8.34
CA GLU A 41 7.76 -16.00 -7.25
C GLU A 41 8.30 -15.06 -6.16
N MET A 42 8.91 -13.94 -6.55
CA MET A 42 9.43 -12.94 -5.61
C MET A 42 8.30 -12.32 -4.77
N VAL A 43 7.19 -12.00 -5.41
CA VAL A 43 6.02 -11.40 -4.78
C VAL A 43 5.29 -12.43 -3.92
N ALA A 44 5.06 -13.64 -4.42
CA ALA A 44 4.42 -14.73 -3.67
C ALA A 44 5.19 -15.05 -2.38
N THR A 45 6.53 -15.08 -2.41
CA THR A 45 7.35 -15.28 -1.21
C THR A 45 7.12 -14.17 -0.16
N ALA A 46 6.99 -12.91 -0.59
CA ALA A 46 6.64 -11.81 0.31
C ALA A 46 5.21 -11.95 0.84
N GLY A 47 4.27 -12.37 -0.01
CA GLY A 47 2.87 -12.61 0.33
C GLY A 47 2.70 -13.69 1.40
N VAL A 48 3.39 -14.82 1.28
CA VAL A 48 3.38 -15.90 2.30
C VAL A 48 3.78 -15.36 3.69
N ARG A 49 4.83 -14.52 3.75
CA ARG A 49 5.23 -13.86 5.01
C ARG A 49 4.15 -12.93 5.53
N THR A 50 3.53 -12.16 4.66
CA THR A 50 2.44 -11.25 5.01
C THR A 50 1.23 -12.01 5.56
N CYS A 51 0.85 -13.12 4.93
CA CYS A 51 -0.22 -14.00 5.38
C CYS A 51 0.02 -14.52 6.79
N SER A 52 1.24 -15.00 7.09
CA SER A 52 1.58 -15.50 8.43
C SER A 52 1.49 -14.44 9.53
N GLN A 53 1.68 -13.17 9.18
CA GLN A 53 1.62 -12.03 10.12
C GLN A 53 0.21 -11.42 10.24
N ALA A 54 -0.72 -11.80 9.35
CA ALA A 54 -2.07 -11.28 9.30
C ALA A 54 -3.06 -12.01 10.24
N ALA A 55 -2.70 -13.18 10.75
CA ALA A 55 -3.58 -14.02 11.56
C ALA A 55 -4.16 -13.28 12.77
N GLY A 56 -5.48 -13.42 12.99
CA GLY A 56 -6.23 -12.79 14.07
C GLY A 56 -6.46 -11.29 13.91
N ARG A 57 -5.98 -10.64 12.83
CA ARG A 57 -6.09 -9.18 12.60
C ARG A 57 -7.25 -8.85 11.66
N HIS A 58 -7.81 -7.67 11.82
CA HIS A 58 -8.59 -7.05 10.75
C HIS A 58 -7.59 -6.34 9.80
N VAL A 59 -7.50 -6.83 8.59
CA VAL A 59 -6.53 -6.38 7.59
C VAL A 59 -7.21 -5.54 6.52
N LEU A 60 -6.65 -4.37 6.23
CA LEU A 60 -6.96 -3.59 5.05
C LEU A 60 -5.99 -4.00 3.93
N ALA A 61 -6.50 -4.66 2.90
CA ALA A 61 -5.76 -4.97 1.69
C ALA A 61 -5.89 -3.77 0.73
N ILE A 62 -4.93 -2.86 0.78
CA ILE A 62 -4.97 -1.60 0.05
C ILE A 62 -4.29 -1.80 -1.30
N GLN A 63 -5.00 -1.51 -2.37
CA GLN A 63 -4.46 -1.59 -3.73
C GLN A 63 -4.57 -0.25 -4.47
N ASP A 64 -3.61 0.01 -5.35
CA ASP A 64 -3.57 1.20 -6.20
C ASP A 64 -2.56 1.01 -7.34
N THR A 65 -2.59 1.87 -8.34
CA THR A 65 -1.72 1.77 -9.51
C THR A 65 -0.77 2.96 -9.60
N THR A 66 0.50 2.68 -9.91
CA THR A 66 1.48 3.73 -10.17
C THR A 66 2.32 3.44 -11.42
N MET A 67 2.73 4.49 -12.14
CA MET A 67 3.69 4.35 -13.23
C MET A 67 5.10 4.20 -12.65
N VAL A 68 5.87 3.22 -13.11
CA VAL A 68 7.27 2.98 -12.69
C VAL A 68 8.27 3.21 -13.82
N ARG A 69 7.81 3.24 -15.07
CA ARG A 69 8.54 3.73 -16.23
C ARG A 69 7.62 4.64 -17.03
N SER A 70 8.05 5.88 -17.27
CA SER A 70 7.30 6.81 -18.12
C SER A 70 7.16 6.27 -19.54
N ALA A 71 6.07 6.67 -20.20
CA ALA A 71 5.84 6.29 -21.58
C ALA A 71 6.92 6.89 -22.48
N VAL A 72 7.65 6.01 -23.19
CA VAL A 72 8.50 6.36 -24.33
C VAL A 72 7.75 5.81 -25.55
N ASP A 73 7.56 6.62 -26.57
CA ASP A 73 6.75 6.27 -27.76
C ASP A 73 5.31 5.81 -27.43
N GLY A 74 4.73 6.39 -26.37
CA GLY A 74 3.38 6.08 -25.93
C GLY A 74 3.21 4.79 -25.11
N VAL A 75 4.31 4.11 -24.76
CA VAL A 75 4.31 2.86 -24.01
C VAL A 75 4.99 3.05 -22.65
N GLY A 76 4.26 2.92 -21.55
CA GLY A 76 4.77 2.98 -20.19
C GLY A 76 4.53 1.69 -19.41
N VAL A 77 5.29 1.47 -18.35
CA VAL A 77 5.09 0.34 -17.42
C VAL A 77 4.45 0.83 -16.14
N ALA A 78 3.32 0.23 -15.80
CA ALA A 78 2.61 0.46 -14.56
C ALA A 78 2.79 -0.73 -13.61
N LEU A 79 2.78 -0.43 -12.32
CA LEU A 79 2.83 -1.37 -11.20
C LEU A 79 1.53 -1.25 -10.41
N HIS A 80 0.92 -2.38 -10.06
CA HIS A 80 -0.27 -2.47 -9.22
C HIS A 80 0.00 -3.37 -8.04
N PRO A 81 0.44 -2.82 -6.90
CA PRO A 81 0.65 -3.58 -5.67
C PRO A 81 -0.59 -3.64 -4.81
N VAL A 82 -0.68 -4.69 -3.99
CA VAL A 82 -1.60 -4.85 -2.86
C VAL A 82 -0.78 -4.94 -1.59
N ILE A 83 -1.04 -4.07 -0.62
CA ILE A 83 -0.37 -4.09 0.69
C ILE A 83 -1.36 -4.37 1.81
N ALA A 84 -0.93 -5.12 2.80
CA ALA A 84 -1.68 -5.38 4.02
C ALA A 84 -1.35 -4.34 5.10
N VAL A 85 -2.40 -3.74 5.67
CA VAL A 85 -2.31 -2.75 6.75
C VAL A 85 -3.26 -3.17 7.86
N ASP A 86 -2.85 -3.11 9.11
CA ASP A 86 -3.73 -3.36 10.26
C ASP A 86 -4.79 -2.25 10.35
N ALA A 87 -6.07 -2.64 10.40
CA ALA A 87 -7.19 -1.71 10.42
C ALA A 87 -7.28 -0.89 11.72
N ILE A 88 -6.71 -1.41 12.82
CA ILE A 88 -6.82 -0.82 14.16
C ILE A 88 -5.74 0.26 14.36
N ASP A 89 -4.48 -0.08 14.08
CA ASP A 89 -3.34 0.78 14.41
C ASP A 89 -2.64 1.38 13.19
N GLY A 90 -3.00 0.96 11.98
CA GLY A 90 -2.44 1.47 10.72
C GLY A 90 -1.00 1.00 10.44
N THR A 91 -0.50 -0.02 11.16
CA THR A 91 0.83 -0.58 10.89
C THR A 91 0.83 -1.37 9.58
N VAL A 92 1.94 -1.31 8.85
CA VAL A 92 2.10 -2.06 7.60
C VAL A 92 2.49 -3.49 7.93
N ILE A 93 1.65 -4.46 7.56
CA ILE A 93 1.91 -5.89 7.76
C ILE A 93 2.90 -6.39 6.70
N GLY A 94 2.64 -6.09 5.43
CA GLY A 94 3.55 -6.50 4.36
C GLY A 94 2.98 -6.28 2.95
N LEU A 95 3.70 -6.81 1.96
CA LEU A 95 3.25 -6.90 0.57
C LEU A 95 2.40 -8.17 0.42
N VAL A 96 1.23 -8.06 -0.19
CA VAL A 96 0.35 -9.19 -0.52
C VAL A 96 0.59 -9.64 -1.94
N ASP A 97 0.49 -8.71 -2.89
CA ASP A 97 0.67 -8.97 -4.32
C ASP A 97 1.26 -7.75 -5.05
N ALA A 98 1.79 -7.97 -6.25
CA ALA A 98 2.19 -6.90 -7.15
C ALA A 98 2.24 -7.39 -8.61
N GLY A 99 1.44 -6.77 -9.47
CA GLY A 99 1.40 -7.02 -10.92
C GLY A 99 2.00 -5.89 -11.73
N PHE A 100 2.60 -6.22 -12.88
CA PHE A 100 3.08 -5.25 -13.87
C PHE A 100 2.22 -5.31 -15.13
N PHE A 101 1.98 -4.16 -15.72
CA PHE A 101 1.28 -4.10 -17.00
C PHE A 101 1.70 -2.89 -17.82
N THR A 102 1.62 -3.05 -19.15
CA THR A 102 1.98 -2.01 -20.09
C THR A 102 0.79 -1.09 -20.34
N ARG A 103 0.97 0.21 -20.13
CA ARG A 103 0.00 1.23 -20.57
C ARG A 103 0.40 1.77 -21.94
N LYS A 104 -0.45 1.52 -22.95
CA LYS A 104 -0.33 2.14 -24.27
C LYS A 104 -1.14 3.43 -24.27
N GLY A 105 -0.50 4.57 -24.52
CA GLY A 105 -1.19 5.85 -24.67
C GLY A 105 -2.06 5.84 -25.93
N GLY A 106 -3.21 6.53 -25.88
CA GLY A 106 -3.97 6.87 -27.09
C GLY A 106 -5.04 5.87 -27.60
N GLN A 107 -5.02 4.62 -27.22
CA GLN A 107 -6.05 3.67 -27.71
C GLN A 107 -7.35 3.74 -26.87
N ARG A 108 -8.26 4.62 -27.26
CA ARG A 108 -9.65 4.64 -26.76
C ARG A 108 -10.58 3.68 -27.52
N ASP A 109 -10.19 3.26 -28.73
CA ASP A 109 -11.01 2.41 -29.58
C ASP A 109 -11.01 0.95 -29.12
N GLY A 110 -12.20 0.34 -29.08
CA GLY A 110 -12.43 -1.07 -28.73
C GLY A 110 -12.49 -1.39 -27.22
N ARG A 111 -12.32 -0.43 -26.29
CA ARG A 111 -12.43 -0.68 -24.85
C ARG A 111 -13.79 -1.23 -24.40
N ARG A 112 -14.88 -0.81 -25.07
CA ARG A 112 -16.25 -1.25 -24.75
C ARG A 112 -16.55 -2.68 -25.22
N GLU A 113 -15.79 -3.19 -26.18
CA GLU A 113 -16.05 -4.49 -26.83
C GLU A 113 -15.26 -5.65 -26.23
N ARG A 114 -14.21 -5.39 -25.44
CA ARG A 114 -13.40 -6.44 -24.80
C ARG A 114 -14.14 -7.05 -23.61
N ASP A 115 -14.01 -8.36 -23.45
CA ASP A 115 -14.46 -9.04 -22.25
C ASP A 115 -13.70 -8.52 -21.03
N PHE A 116 -14.33 -8.58 -19.83
CA PHE A 116 -13.70 -8.11 -18.59
C PHE A 116 -12.36 -8.80 -18.33
N ALA A 117 -12.25 -10.10 -18.62
CA ALA A 117 -11.02 -10.88 -18.52
C ALA A 117 -9.85 -10.31 -19.35
N GLN A 118 -10.13 -9.54 -20.41
CA GLN A 118 -9.15 -8.92 -21.30
C GLN A 118 -8.88 -7.44 -20.98
N LYS A 119 -9.59 -6.89 -19.99
CA LYS A 119 -9.44 -5.48 -19.58
C LYS A 119 -8.35 -5.32 -18.54
N GLN A 120 -7.57 -4.26 -18.66
CA GLN A 120 -6.60 -3.88 -17.61
C GLN A 120 -7.27 -3.65 -16.25
N SER A 121 -8.57 -3.38 -16.20
CA SER A 121 -9.34 -3.22 -14.97
C SER A 121 -9.51 -4.53 -14.18
N ARG A 122 -9.29 -5.70 -14.77
CA ARG A 122 -9.32 -6.99 -14.08
C ARG A 122 -8.30 -7.08 -12.94
N ARG A 123 -7.20 -6.33 -13.01
CA ARG A 123 -6.19 -6.28 -11.93
C ARG A 123 -6.75 -5.97 -10.54
N TRP A 124 -7.86 -5.20 -10.48
CA TRP A 124 -8.53 -4.87 -9.22
C TRP A 124 -9.14 -6.12 -8.59
N LEU A 125 -9.87 -6.91 -9.39
CA LEU A 125 -10.42 -8.19 -8.94
C LEU A 125 -9.31 -9.20 -8.60
N GLU A 126 -8.24 -9.28 -9.41
CA GLU A 126 -7.08 -10.14 -9.13
C GLU A 126 -6.42 -9.77 -7.80
N GLY A 127 -6.27 -8.47 -7.50
CA GLY A 127 -5.80 -8.01 -6.21
C GLY A 127 -6.71 -8.39 -5.05
N ALA A 128 -8.03 -8.38 -5.24
CA ALA A 128 -8.99 -8.86 -4.24
C ALA A 128 -8.93 -10.38 -4.09
N GLU A 129 -8.70 -11.14 -5.15
CA GLU A 129 -8.48 -12.60 -5.13
C GLU A 129 -7.23 -12.95 -4.29
N HIS A 130 -6.11 -12.24 -4.47
CA HIS A 130 -4.92 -12.40 -3.62
C HIS A 130 -5.15 -11.94 -2.17
N ALA A 131 -5.96 -10.90 -1.95
CA ALA A 131 -6.32 -10.49 -0.59
C ALA A 131 -7.11 -11.56 0.17
N ALA A 132 -7.89 -12.42 -0.52
CA ALA A 132 -8.60 -13.52 0.08
C ALA A 132 -7.67 -14.59 0.69
N GLU A 133 -6.40 -14.67 0.25
CA GLU A 133 -5.40 -15.55 0.84
C GLU A 133 -5.10 -15.16 2.30
N LEU A 134 -5.21 -13.86 2.66
CA LEU A 134 -5.08 -13.39 4.04
C LEU A 134 -6.20 -13.96 4.93
N ALA A 135 -7.44 -14.00 4.42
CA ALA A 135 -8.56 -14.60 5.14
C ALA A 135 -8.36 -16.12 5.31
N ALA A 136 -7.90 -16.80 4.26
CA ALA A 136 -7.58 -18.23 4.30
C ALA A 136 -6.42 -18.53 5.29
N ALA A 137 -5.50 -17.60 5.48
CA ALA A 137 -4.40 -17.68 6.44
C ALA A 137 -4.79 -17.32 7.88
N GLY A 138 -6.09 -17.03 8.15
CA GLY A 138 -6.61 -16.81 9.49
C GLY A 138 -6.70 -15.34 9.92
N ALA A 139 -6.68 -14.37 9.00
CA ALA A 139 -7.06 -13.00 9.32
C ALA A 139 -8.51 -12.96 9.82
N ALA A 140 -8.78 -12.20 10.88
CA ALA A 140 -10.12 -12.11 11.48
C ALA A 140 -11.13 -11.44 10.54
N CYS A 141 -10.67 -10.49 9.73
CA CYS A 141 -11.42 -9.84 8.68
C CYS A 141 -10.46 -9.27 7.65
N VAL A 142 -10.83 -9.28 6.37
CA VAL A 142 -10.08 -8.65 5.30
C VAL A 142 -10.99 -7.66 4.58
N THR A 143 -10.55 -6.40 4.48
CA THR A 143 -11.25 -5.37 3.71
C THR A 143 -10.33 -4.90 2.58
N VAL A 144 -10.75 -5.12 1.34
CA VAL A 144 -10.08 -4.60 0.15
C VAL A 144 -10.45 -3.12 0.00
N VAL A 145 -9.43 -2.25 -0.08
CA VAL A 145 -9.62 -0.79 -0.13
C VAL A 145 -9.09 -0.24 -1.45
N GLU A 146 -9.96 0.45 -2.19
CA GLU A 146 -9.71 0.93 -3.54
C GLU A 146 -10.07 2.40 -3.72
N ASP A 147 -9.42 3.02 -4.68
CA ASP A 147 -9.78 4.37 -5.12
C ASP A 147 -10.88 4.35 -6.19
N ARG A 148 -11.08 5.48 -6.88
CA ARG A 148 -12.10 5.62 -7.94
C ARG A 148 -11.84 4.75 -9.17
N GLU A 149 -10.60 4.32 -9.42
CA GLU A 149 -10.29 3.43 -10.54
C GLU A 149 -10.83 2.01 -10.30
N GLY A 150 -10.97 1.61 -9.02
CA GLY A 150 -11.58 0.33 -8.59
C GLY A 150 -13.11 0.36 -8.57
N ASP A 151 -13.79 1.49 -8.86
CA ASP A 151 -15.26 1.53 -8.95
C ASP A 151 -15.75 0.78 -10.19
N ILE A 152 -15.69 -0.55 -10.14
CA ILE A 152 -15.99 -1.50 -11.22
C ILE A 152 -17.11 -2.43 -10.74
N TYR A 153 -18.16 -2.56 -11.55
CA TYR A 153 -19.32 -3.39 -11.17
C TYR A 153 -18.94 -4.86 -10.93
N GLU A 154 -18.03 -5.40 -11.76
CA GLU A 154 -17.55 -6.77 -11.65
C GLU A 154 -16.80 -7.04 -10.33
N ASP A 155 -16.07 -6.07 -9.78
CA ASP A 155 -15.34 -6.21 -8.52
C ASP A 155 -16.31 -6.48 -7.36
N PHE A 156 -17.43 -5.74 -7.33
CA PHE A 156 -18.47 -5.99 -6.34
C PHE A 156 -19.24 -7.28 -6.60
N ALA A 157 -19.56 -7.55 -7.88
CA ALA A 157 -20.40 -8.68 -8.28
C ALA A 157 -19.68 -10.04 -8.16
N CYS A 158 -18.35 -10.04 -8.34
CA CYS A 158 -17.50 -11.23 -8.31
C CYS A 158 -16.54 -11.23 -7.11
N LYS A 159 -16.79 -10.39 -6.08
CA LYS A 159 -15.91 -10.32 -4.94
C LYS A 159 -15.61 -11.70 -4.37
N PRO A 160 -14.34 -12.02 -4.05
CA PRO A 160 -13.98 -13.31 -3.47
C PRO A 160 -14.67 -13.54 -2.10
N ALA A 161 -14.87 -14.81 -1.75
CA ALA A 161 -15.34 -15.17 -0.43
C ALA A 161 -14.32 -14.77 0.64
N GLY A 162 -14.77 -14.40 1.83
CA GLY A 162 -13.93 -14.06 2.97
C GLY A 162 -13.34 -12.65 2.94
N VAL A 163 -13.66 -11.81 1.93
CA VAL A 163 -13.26 -10.41 1.92
C VAL A 163 -14.45 -9.46 1.92
N GLU A 164 -14.25 -8.28 2.47
CA GLU A 164 -15.14 -7.14 2.34
C GLU A 164 -14.54 -6.12 1.38
N MET A 165 -15.39 -5.32 0.72
CA MET A 165 -14.97 -4.28 -0.21
C MET A 165 -15.23 -2.90 0.35
N LEU A 166 -14.30 -1.98 0.10
CA LEU A 166 -14.43 -0.56 0.40
C LEU A 166 -13.84 0.25 -0.75
N VAL A 167 -14.70 0.81 -1.58
CA VAL A 167 -14.32 1.47 -2.83
C VAL A 167 -14.82 2.90 -2.84
N ARG A 168 -14.01 3.85 -3.26
CA ARG A 168 -14.47 5.21 -3.49
C ARG A 168 -15.26 5.28 -4.79
N ALA A 169 -16.53 5.70 -4.71
CA ALA A 169 -17.35 5.86 -5.90
C ALA A 169 -16.77 6.89 -6.87
N GLY A 170 -16.54 6.46 -8.09
CA GLY A 170 -16.05 7.26 -9.21
C GLY A 170 -17.14 7.60 -10.23
N GLN A 171 -18.26 6.90 -10.18
CA GLN A 171 -19.32 6.99 -11.16
C GLN A 171 -20.67 7.22 -10.47
N ASP A 172 -21.49 8.10 -11.06
CA ASP A 172 -22.89 8.26 -10.66
C ASP A 172 -23.74 7.09 -11.20
N ARG A 173 -23.69 5.97 -10.48
CA ARG A 173 -24.33 4.72 -10.90
C ARG A 173 -25.84 4.80 -10.78
N ARG A 174 -26.53 4.10 -11.68
CA ARG A 174 -27.95 3.86 -11.57
C ARG A 174 -28.21 2.83 -10.47
N LEU A 175 -29.18 3.08 -9.63
CA LEU A 175 -29.69 2.14 -8.63
C LEU A 175 -30.87 1.33 -9.18
N GLU A 176 -31.25 0.26 -8.48
CA GLU A 176 -32.34 -0.63 -8.92
C GLU A 176 -33.69 0.08 -8.91
N ASP A 177 -33.91 1.00 -7.95
CA ASP A 177 -35.09 1.85 -7.87
C ASP A 177 -35.18 2.92 -8.97
N GLY A 178 -34.19 2.95 -9.87
CA GLY A 178 -34.10 3.90 -10.99
C GLY A 178 -33.44 5.22 -10.63
N SER A 179 -33.18 5.51 -9.36
CA SER A 179 -32.50 6.72 -8.91
C SER A 179 -30.99 6.70 -9.23
N ARG A 180 -30.28 7.77 -8.87
CA ARG A 180 -28.84 7.92 -9.05
C ARG A 180 -28.12 7.88 -7.71
N LEU A 181 -26.93 7.26 -7.70
CA LEU A 181 -26.13 7.07 -6.51
C LEU A 181 -25.74 8.40 -5.84
N PHE A 182 -25.34 9.41 -6.63
CA PHE A 182 -24.84 10.66 -6.09
C PHE A 182 -25.93 11.57 -5.53
N ALA A 183 -27.18 11.35 -5.91
CA ALA A 183 -28.34 12.07 -5.37
C ALA A 183 -28.84 11.50 -4.01
N LYS A 184 -28.49 10.24 -3.69
CA LYS A 184 -29.00 9.61 -2.46
C LYS A 184 -28.63 10.34 -1.17
N PRO A 185 -27.37 10.79 -0.94
CA PRO A 185 -27.01 11.45 0.30
C PRO A 185 -27.76 12.77 0.54
N GLU A 186 -28.14 13.48 -0.52
CA GLU A 186 -28.85 14.75 -0.42
C GLU A 186 -30.26 14.59 0.21
N MET A 187 -30.83 13.38 0.11
CA MET A 187 -32.13 13.04 0.66
C MET A 187 -32.07 12.56 2.11
N LEU A 188 -30.86 12.42 2.68
CA LEU A 188 -30.66 11.84 4.01
C LEU A 188 -30.29 12.92 5.02
N PRO A 189 -30.81 12.81 6.27
CA PRO A 189 -30.34 13.66 7.36
C PRO A 189 -28.85 13.36 7.67
N GLU A 190 -28.18 14.34 8.23
CA GLU A 190 -26.87 14.13 8.81
C GLU A 190 -26.96 13.16 9.98
N ALA A 191 -26.22 12.05 9.89
CA ALA A 191 -26.18 11.03 10.94
C ALA A 191 -25.19 11.39 12.07
N GLY A 192 -24.18 12.18 11.76
CA GLY A 192 -23.17 12.62 12.72
C GLY A 192 -21.96 13.28 12.05
N ARG A 193 -20.98 13.63 12.85
CA ARG A 193 -19.76 14.33 12.40
C ARG A 193 -18.49 13.62 12.84
N MET A 194 -17.41 13.87 12.11
CA MET A 194 -16.06 13.48 12.52
C MET A 194 -15.02 14.53 12.07
N SER A 195 -14.00 14.73 12.91
CA SER A 195 -12.84 15.54 12.55
C SER A 195 -11.78 14.67 11.90
N VAL A 196 -11.16 15.18 10.83
CA VAL A 196 -10.07 14.49 10.12
C VAL A 196 -8.94 15.47 9.82
N ASP A 197 -7.71 15.04 10.07
CA ASP A 197 -6.53 15.79 9.65
C ASP A 197 -6.26 15.51 8.19
N LEU A 198 -6.27 16.55 7.38
CA LEU A 198 -5.93 16.53 5.97
C LEU A 198 -4.47 17.01 5.83
N PRO A 199 -3.57 16.16 5.31
CA PRO A 199 -2.18 16.55 5.11
C PRO A 199 -2.06 17.66 4.05
N ALA A 200 -0.94 18.40 4.11
CA ALA A 200 -0.62 19.35 3.05
C ALA A 200 -0.51 18.66 1.69
N ALA A 201 -1.04 19.31 0.66
CA ALA A 201 -0.94 18.92 -0.74
C ALA A 201 -0.58 20.15 -1.58
N PRO A 202 -0.14 19.99 -2.84
CA PRO A 202 0.10 21.13 -3.72
C PRO A 202 -1.12 22.04 -3.76
N GLY A 203 -0.93 23.34 -3.42
CA GLY A 203 -2.00 24.34 -3.35
C GLY A 203 -2.95 24.22 -2.15
N ARG A 204 -2.67 23.33 -1.19
CA ARG A 204 -3.51 23.17 0.01
C ARG A 204 -2.65 22.98 1.26
N PRO A 205 -2.70 23.86 2.26
CA PRO A 205 -2.03 23.67 3.55
C PRO A 205 -2.65 22.49 4.33
N ALA A 206 -1.90 21.95 5.28
CA ALA A 206 -2.44 20.97 6.22
C ALA A 206 -3.52 21.64 7.09
N ARG A 207 -4.62 20.94 7.33
CA ARG A 207 -5.73 21.44 8.15
C ARG A 207 -6.54 20.30 8.75
N THR A 208 -7.27 20.59 9.81
CA THR A 208 -8.30 19.70 10.33
C THR A 208 -9.63 20.09 9.69
N ALA A 209 -10.31 19.13 9.08
CA ALA A 209 -11.62 19.29 8.47
C ALA A 209 -12.70 18.59 9.32
N VAL A 210 -13.88 19.18 9.43
CA VAL A 210 -15.05 18.53 10.02
C VAL A 210 -15.92 17.98 8.88
N LEU A 211 -16.17 16.67 8.91
CA LEU A 211 -16.96 15.98 7.91
C LEU A 211 -18.32 15.63 8.48
N ALA A 212 -19.40 16.02 7.78
CA ALA A 212 -20.74 15.46 7.99
C ALA A 212 -20.82 14.06 7.39
N LEU A 213 -21.43 13.14 8.10
CA LEU A 213 -21.60 11.75 7.70
C LEU A 213 -23.07 11.47 7.38
N ARG A 214 -23.30 10.78 6.27
CA ARG A 214 -24.58 10.19 5.88
C ARG A 214 -24.32 8.77 5.40
N PHE A 215 -25.27 7.88 5.59
CA PHE A 215 -25.16 6.52 5.07
C PHE A 215 -26.53 5.92 4.80
N CYS A 216 -26.59 5.03 3.84
CA CYS A 216 -27.78 4.24 3.54
C CYS A 216 -27.44 2.97 2.76
N PRO A 217 -28.27 1.92 2.85
CA PRO A 217 -28.19 0.81 1.93
C PRO A 217 -28.54 1.28 0.51
N VAL A 218 -27.82 0.74 -0.47
CA VAL A 218 -28.05 1.00 -1.90
C VAL A 218 -27.94 -0.29 -2.68
N GLU A 219 -28.71 -0.39 -3.75
CA GLU A 219 -28.66 -1.52 -4.67
C GLU A 219 -28.23 -1.04 -6.06
N ILE A 220 -26.96 -1.30 -6.41
CA ILE A 220 -26.38 -0.83 -7.66
C ILE A 220 -26.84 -1.73 -8.80
N ALA A 221 -27.54 -1.15 -9.77
CA ALA A 221 -28.02 -1.87 -10.94
C ALA A 221 -26.87 -2.22 -11.90
N ARG A 222 -26.95 -3.41 -12.48
CA ARG A 222 -26.02 -3.85 -13.54
C ARG A 222 -26.02 -2.88 -14.72
N PRO A 223 -24.84 -2.46 -15.22
CA PRO A 223 -24.74 -1.58 -16.39
C PRO A 223 -25.40 -2.17 -17.64
N LYS A 224 -26.23 -1.37 -18.34
CA LYS A 224 -27.03 -1.83 -19.52
C LYS A 224 -26.21 -2.16 -20.76
N HIS A 225 -25.03 -1.54 -20.93
CA HIS A 225 -24.22 -1.62 -22.16
C HIS A 225 -23.18 -2.75 -22.12
N ARG A 226 -23.63 -3.99 -21.86
CA ARG A 226 -22.75 -5.16 -21.90
C ARG A 226 -23.19 -6.16 -22.95
N LYS A 227 -22.23 -6.86 -23.55
CA LYS A 227 -22.55 -8.00 -24.43
C LYS A 227 -23.45 -8.96 -23.65
N ARG A 228 -24.52 -9.43 -24.26
CA ARG A 228 -25.59 -10.21 -23.65
C ARG A 228 -25.08 -11.44 -22.88
N ALA A 229 -24.07 -12.12 -23.41
CA ALA A 229 -23.46 -13.29 -22.77
C ALA A 229 -22.67 -12.95 -21.48
N ALA A 230 -21.83 -11.91 -21.53
CA ALA A 230 -21.06 -11.46 -20.34
C ALA A 230 -21.99 -10.86 -19.25
N ALA A 231 -23.12 -10.28 -19.67
CA ALA A 231 -24.12 -9.77 -18.73
C ALA A 231 -24.91 -10.89 -18.04
N ALA A 232 -25.12 -12.02 -18.69
CA ALA A 232 -25.90 -13.13 -18.12
C ALA A 232 -25.21 -13.80 -16.91
N ALA A 233 -23.87 -13.74 -16.85
CA ALA A 233 -23.06 -14.31 -15.77
C ALA A 233 -23.01 -13.43 -14.50
N LEU A 234 -23.42 -12.15 -14.58
CA LEU A 234 -23.39 -11.23 -13.45
C LEU A 234 -24.79 -11.04 -12.84
N PRO A 235 -24.90 -10.81 -11.52
CA PRO A 235 -26.17 -10.50 -10.89
C PRO A 235 -26.82 -9.26 -11.50
N LYS A 236 -28.16 -9.13 -11.39
CA LYS A 236 -28.89 -7.95 -11.90
C LYS A 236 -28.57 -6.68 -11.13
N SER A 237 -28.29 -6.83 -9.85
CA SER A 237 -27.90 -5.76 -8.92
C SER A 237 -26.94 -6.28 -7.86
N VAL A 238 -26.28 -5.38 -7.17
CA VAL A 238 -25.40 -5.67 -6.03
C VAL A 238 -25.79 -4.78 -4.87
N ALA A 239 -26.10 -5.41 -3.72
CA ALA A 239 -26.41 -4.71 -2.48
C ALA A 239 -25.12 -4.23 -1.81
N LEU A 240 -25.05 -2.94 -1.48
CA LEU A 240 -23.91 -2.26 -0.82
C LEU A 240 -24.45 -1.26 0.19
N THR A 241 -23.56 -0.72 1.02
CA THR A 241 -23.83 0.49 1.80
C THR A 241 -23.06 1.66 1.20
N LEU A 242 -23.76 2.77 0.97
CA LEU A 242 -23.14 4.05 0.66
C LEU A 242 -22.86 4.79 1.97
N VAL A 243 -21.61 5.23 2.15
CA VAL A 243 -21.21 6.15 3.22
C VAL A 243 -20.68 7.42 2.57
N GLU A 244 -21.33 8.54 2.82
CA GLU A 244 -20.84 9.86 2.41
C GLU A 244 -20.18 10.56 3.59
N ALA A 245 -19.01 11.16 3.32
CA ALA A 245 -18.30 12.06 4.22
C ALA A 245 -18.01 13.37 3.47
N HIS A 246 -18.69 14.45 3.85
CA HIS A 246 -18.61 15.74 3.17
C HIS A 246 -18.19 16.82 4.15
N GLU A 247 -17.19 17.62 3.81
CA GLU A 247 -16.67 18.68 4.65
C GLU A 247 -17.67 19.82 4.82
N ILE A 248 -17.87 20.20 6.08
CA ILE A 248 -18.68 21.36 6.48
C ILE A 248 -17.77 22.57 6.50
N ASP A 249 -18.23 23.68 5.95
CA ASP A 249 -17.51 24.96 5.95
C ASP A 249 -16.06 24.86 5.43
N PRO A 250 -15.85 24.35 4.19
CA PRO A 250 -14.51 24.28 3.62
C PRO A 250 -13.93 25.70 3.42
N PRO A 251 -12.59 25.87 3.44
CA PRO A 251 -11.98 27.16 3.12
C PRO A 251 -12.42 27.68 1.75
N ALA A 252 -12.64 28.99 1.65
CA ALA A 252 -13.14 29.63 0.43
C ALA A 252 -12.22 29.43 -0.80
N ASP A 253 -10.92 29.25 -0.56
CA ASP A 253 -9.86 29.00 -1.56
C ASP A 253 -9.53 27.52 -1.74
N GLY A 254 -10.26 26.61 -1.06
CA GLY A 254 -9.96 25.19 -0.97
C GLY A 254 -11.05 24.29 -1.55
N THR A 255 -10.64 23.18 -2.14
CA THR A 255 -11.57 22.11 -2.51
C THR A 255 -12.02 21.36 -1.26
N ALA A 256 -13.34 21.28 -1.03
CA ALA A 256 -13.92 20.51 0.07
C ALA A 256 -13.51 19.03 -0.02
N ALA A 257 -13.23 18.44 1.13
CA ALA A 257 -13.09 17.00 1.22
C ALA A 257 -14.47 16.34 1.05
N HIS A 258 -14.60 15.53 0.01
CA HIS A 258 -15.85 14.83 -0.30
C HIS A 258 -15.57 13.40 -0.72
N TRP A 259 -15.99 12.45 0.08
CA TRP A 259 -15.88 11.02 -0.16
C TRP A 259 -17.24 10.38 -0.21
N ARG A 260 -17.53 9.68 -1.29
CA ARG A 260 -18.63 8.74 -1.42
C ARG A 260 -18.04 7.35 -1.47
N LEU A 261 -18.29 6.55 -0.46
CA LEU A 261 -17.68 5.24 -0.24
C LEU A 261 -18.76 4.17 -0.40
N LEU A 262 -18.49 3.18 -1.23
CA LEU A 262 -19.31 1.99 -1.39
C LEU A 262 -18.64 0.85 -0.64
N THR A 263 -19.39 0.16 0.21
CA THR A 263 -18.86 -0.95 0.98
C THR A 263 -19.84 -2.12 1.10
N THR A 264 -19.29 -3.32 1.20
CA THR A 264 -20.04 -4.53 1.53
C THR A 264 -20.19 -4.70 3.05
N HIS A 265 -19.48 -3.93 3.86
CA HIS A 265 -19.70 -3.90 5.31
C HIS A 265 -21.11 -3.40 5.66
N SER A 266 -21.70 -4.01 6.68
CA SER A 266 -22.89 -3.45 7.31
C SER A 266 -22.53 -2.16 8.06
N VAL A 267 -23.34 -1.11 7.83
CA VAL A 267 -23.23 0.18 8.52
C VAL A 267 -24.59 0.51 9.13
N ASN A 268 -24.71 0.35 10.43
CA ASN A 268 -25.98 0.46 11.14
C ASN A 268 -26.09 1.77 11.93
N ASP A 269 -24.96 2.35 12.27
CA ASP A 269 -24.88 3.58 13.05
C ASP A 269 -23.72 4.49 12.63
N VAL A 270 -23.60 5.63 13.31
CA VAL A 270 -22.54 6.62 13.03
C VAL A 270 -21.16 6.11 13.41
N ALA A 271 -21.02 5.19 14.36
CA ALA A 271 -19.74 4.60 14.73
C ALA A 271 -19.22 3.70 13.61
N ASP A 272 -20.09 2.93 13.01
CA ASP A 272 -19.79 2.13 11.81
C ASP A 272 -19.37 3.03 10.64
N ALA A 273 -20.12 4.11 10.37
CA ALA A 273 -19.77 5.05 9.31
C ALA A 273 -18.40 5.70 9.54
N ARG A 274 -18.07 6.10 10.77
CA ARG A 274 -16.76 6.62 11.15
C ARG A 274 -15.65 5.59 10.92
N ARG A 275 -15.90 4.32 11.24
CA ARG A 275 -14.98 3.20 11.01
C ARG A 275 -14.68 3.03 9.53
N ILE A 276 -15.70 3.02 8.65
CA ILE A 276 -15.52 2.93 7.20
C ILE A 276 -14.70 4.10 6.66
N VAL A 277 -14.98 5.32 7.07
CA VAL A 277 -14.18 6.49 6.69
C VAL A 277 -12.75 6.37 7.21
N GLY A 278 -12.56 5.85 8.44
CA GLY A 278 -11.25 5.56 9.03
C GLY A 278 -10.45 4.56 8.19
N PHE A 279 -11.05 3.48 7.73
CA PHE A 279 -10.43 2.50 6.85
C PHE A 279 -10.02 3.12 5.52
N TYR A 280 -10.89 3.90 4.89
CA TYR A 280 -10.57 4.56 3.63
C TYR A 280 -9.39 5.55 3.77
N ARG A 281 -9.28 6.24 4.88
CA ARG A 281 -8.13 7.14 5.17
C ARG A 281 -6.80 6.40 5.16
N GLN A 282 -6.76 5.14 5.58
CA GLN A 282 -5.54 4.31 5.55
C GLN A 282 -5.04 4.05 4.12
N ARG A 283 -5.87 4.24 3.09
CA ARG A 283 -5.47 4.12 1.69
C ARG A 283 -4.22 4.96 1.35
N TRP A 284 -4.05 6.11 2.01
CA TRP A 284 -2.86 6.95 1.83
C TRP A 284 -1.53 6.26 2.16
N THR A 285 -1.57 5.11 2.81
CA THR A 285 -0.37 4.32 3.11
C THR A 285 0.30 3.82 1.83
N ILE A 286 -0.47 3.45 0.80
CA ILE A 286 0.10 2.99 -0.47
C ILE A 286 0.78 4.14 -1.24
N GLU A 287 0.28 5.37 -1.12
CA GLU A 287 0.93 6.54 -1.71
C GLU A 287 2.28 6.85 -1.04
N GLN A 288 2.41 6.58 0.26
CA GLN A 288 3.70 6.68 0.95
C GLN A 288 4.67 5.60 0.48
N LEU A 289 4.18 4.39 0.18
CA LEU A 289 4.97 3.35 -0.47
C LEU A 289 5.47 3.82 -1.84
N PHE A 290 4.60 4.39 -2.67
CA PHE A 290 4.99 4.92 -3.98
C PHE A 290 6.04 6.03 -3.88
N ARG A 291 5.92 6.93 -2.91
CA ARG A 291 6.94 7.95 -2.65
C ARG A 291 8.28 7.34 -2.24
N THR A 292 8.27 6.30 -1.40
CA THR A 292 9.48 5.59 -0.97
C THR A 292 10.11 4.82 -2.13
N LEU A 293 9.30 4.19 -2.97
CA LEU A 293 9.77 3.47 -4.16
C LEU A 293 10.38 4.42 -5.21
N LYS A 294 9.81 5.60 -5.36
CA LYS A 294 10.22 6.62 -6.35
C LYS A 294 11.15 7.67 -5.74
N THR A 295 10.65 8.88 -5.53
CA THR A 295 11.43 10.09 -5.25
C THR A 295 12.09 10.15 -3.87
N LYS A 296 11.51 9.50 -2.87
CA LYS A 296 11.97 9.57 -1.46
C LYS A 296 12.71 8.32 -1.00
N GLY A 297 13.18 7.49 -1.92
CA GLY A 297 13.87 6.25 -1.57
C GLY A 297 14.65 5.64 -2.72
N PHE A 298 14.09 4.63 -3.37
CA PHE A 298 14.79 3.79 -4.35
C PHE A 298 14.96 4.43 -5.73
N ASN A 299 14.17 5.45 -6.06
CA ASN A 299 14.19 6.16 -7.35
C ASN A 299 14.13 5.21 -8.56
N VAL A 300 13.14 4.29 -8.56
CA VAL A 300 13.01 3.27 -9.61
C VAL A 300 12.73 3.86 -10.99
N GLU A 301 12.17 5.07 -11.08
CA GLU A 301 11.93 5.77 -12.36
C GLU A 301 13.24 6.14 -13.08
N ALA A 302 14.37 6.21 -12.36
CA ALA A 302 15.69 6.44 -12.94
C ALA A 302 16.42 5.14 -13.37
N LEU A 303 15.75 3.98 -13.30
CA LEU A 303 16.29 2.71 -13.76
C LEU A 303 16.53 2.73 -15.27
N ARG A 304 17.76 2.43 -15.67
CA ARG A 304 18.17 2.35 -17.08
C ARG A 304 18.31 0.89 -17.54
N GLN A 305 17.31 0.07 -17.26
CA GLN A 305 17.25 -1.31 -17.73
C GLN A 305 16.32 -1.34 -18.95
N ALA A 306 16.84 -1.70 -20.11
CA ALA A 306 16.09 -1.70 -21.36
C ALA A 306 15.09 -2.86 -21.43
N GLU A 307 15.48 -4.05 -20.94
CA GLU A 307 14.66 -5.26 -20.98
C GLU A 307 13.61 -5.25 -19.87
N ASP A 308 12.36 -5.59 -20.20
CA ASP A 308 11.24 -5.55 -19.26
C ASP A 308 11.39 -6.54 -18.11
N GLY A 309 11.74 -7.78 -18.35
CA GLY A 309 11.87 -8.80 -17.32
C GLY A 309 12.88 -8.44 -16.21
N PRO A 310 14.15 -8.12 -16.52
CA PRO A 310 15.12 -7.61 -15.55
C PRO A 310 14.68 -6.32 -14.85
N PHE A 311 14.01 -5.41 -15.56
CA PHE A 311 13.46 -4.18 -14.99
C PHE A 311 12.41 -4.48 -13.93
N GLU A 312 11.41 -5.30 -14.28
CA GLU A 312 10.31 -5.66 -13.37
C GLU A 312 10.82 -6.37 -12.12
N LYS A 313 11.81 -7.27 -12.24
CA LYS A 313 12.45 -7.93 -11.09
C LYS A 313 13.17 -6.95 -10.18
N LEU A 314 13.86 -5.94 -10.73
CA LEU A 314 14.48 -4.88 -9.93
C LEU A 314 13.44 -4.03 -9.21
N VAL A 315 12.36 -3.67 -9.88
CA VAL A 315 11.25 -2.91 -9.26
C VAL A 315 10.57 -3.73 -8.19
N ALA A 316 10.27 -5.01 -8.42
CA ALA A 316 9.68 -5.91 -7.43
C ALA A 316 10.56 -6.03 -6.17
N ALA A 317 11.85 -6.25 -6.34
CA ALA A 317 12.79 -6.30 -5.23
C ALA A 317 12.87 -4.96 -4.46
N SER A 318 12.82 -3.84 -5.19
CA SER A 318 12.79 -2.49 -4.58
C SER A 318 11.47 -2.23 -3.84
N LEU A 319 10.34 -2.75 -4.34
CA LEU A 319 9.03 -2.67 -3.71
C LEU A 319 9.02 -3.41 -2.37
N ILE A 320 9.57 -4.63 -2.32
CA ILE A 320 9.70 -5.42 -1.08
C ILE A 320 10.56 -4.66 -0.06
N ALA A 321 11.68 -4.07 -0.50
CA ALA A 321 12.53 -3.27 0.37
C ALA A 321 11.84 -1.97 0.85
N ALA A 322 11.07 -1.30 -0.02
CA ALA A 322 10.30 -0.12 0.34
C ALA A 322 9.18 -0.44 1.34
N THR A 323 8.58 -1.63 1.25
CA THR A 323 7.59 -2.10 2.23
C THR A 323 8.22 -2.25 3.61
N THR A 324 9.43 -2.83 3.71
CA THR A 324 10.18 -2.90 4.97
C THR A 324 10.46 -1.52 5.57
N VAL A 325 10.88 -0.54 4.75
CA VAL A 325 11.05 0.85 5.21
C VAL A 325 9.76 1.40 5.79
N LEU A 326 8.63 1.11 5.14
CA LEU A 326 7.33 1.59 5.60
C LEU A 326 6.87 0.92 6.90
N GLN A 327 7.14 -0.39 7.08
CA GLN A 327 6.93 -1.09 8.35
C GLN A 327 7.64 -0.37 9.50
N LEU A 328 8.91 -0.04 9.31
CA LEU A 328 9.71 0.70 10.29
C LEU A 328 9.16 2.09 10.60
N VAL A 329 8.76 2.84 9.56
CA VAL A 329 8.17 4.17 9.72
C VAL A 329 6.87 4.12 10.53
N ARG A 330 6.03 3.12 10.29
CA ARG A 330 4.74 2.98 10.97
C ARG A 330 4.89 2.46 12.40
N GLU A 331 5.88 1.62 12.65
CA GLU A 331 6.12 1.03 13.97
C GLU A 331 7.01 1.89 14.89
N ARG A 332 7.57 2.99 14.42
CA ARG A 332 8.49 3.85 15.16
C ARG A 332 7.98 4.35 16.52
N ASP A 333 6.66 4.42 16.71
CA ASP A 333 6.00 4.84 17.95
C ASP A 333 5.63 3.65 18.85
N GLY A 334 5.83 2.40 18.40
CA GLY A 334 5.55 1.18 19.14
C GLY A 334 4.05 0.85 19.30
N ILE A 335 3.18 1.49 18.52
CA ILE A 335 1.71 1.35 18.66
C ILE A 335 1.27 -0.07 18.26
N GLY A 336 1.83 -0.62 17.19
CA GLY A 336 1.46 -1.94 16.66
C GLY A 336 2.01 -3.11 17.46
N LYS A 337 2.93 -2.88 18.40
CA LYS A 337 3.59 -3.91 19.24
C LYS A 337 4.15 -5.09 18.45
N ARG A 338 4.64 -4.83 17.24
CA ARG A 338 5.10 -5.87 16.33
C ARG A 338 6.44 -6.46 16.76
N PRO A 339 6.64 -7.78 16.59
CA PRO A 339 7.92 -8.41 16.90
C PRO A 339 8.98 -8.03 15.86
N LEU A 340 10.25 -8.09 16.27
CA LEU A 340 11.40 -7.80 15.42
C LEU A 340 11.42 -8.63 14.13
N GLN A 341 11.01 -9.91 14.25
CA GLN A 341 11.01 -10.88 13.17
C GLN A 341 10.08 -10.54 12.00
N ASP A 342 9.19 -9.58 12.18
CA ASP A 342 8.33 -9.09 11.10
C ASP A 342 9.13 -8.42 9.97
N ALA A 343 10.33 -7.87 10.26
CA ALA A 343 11.16 -7.20 9.27
C ALA A 343 12.64 -7.63 9.29
N PHE A 344 13.10 -8.29 10.35
CA PHE A 344 14.50 -8.69 10.54
C PHE A 344 14.64 -10.18 10.79
N ASP A 345 15.82 -10.71 10.50
CA ASP A 345 16.18 -12.07 10.88
C ASP A 345 16.42 -12.17 12.40
N PRO A 346 16.15 -13.31 13.04
CA PRO A 346 16.42 -13.49 14.48
C PRO A 346 17.85 -13.16 14.89
N GLU A 347 18.81 -13.42 14.01
CA GLU A 347 20.26 -13.16 14.20
C GLU A 347 20.58 -11.68 14.29
N ASP A 348 19.75 -10.80 13.72
CA ASP A 348 19.94 -9.36 13.73
C ASP A 348 19.75 -8.74 15.11
N ARG A 349 19.08 -9.44 16.00
CA ARG A 349 18.75 -8.96 17.34
C ARG A 349 19.98 -8.53 18.13
N LEU A 350 21.01 -9.37 18.18
CA LEU A 350 22.23 -9.07 18.95
C LEU A 350 22.96 -7.83 18.41
N ALA A 351 23.05 -7.73 17.09
CA ALA A 351 23.66 -6.54 16.46
C ALA A 351 22.86 -5.28 16.74
N LEU A 352 21.52 -5.32 16.67
CA LEU A 352 20.65 -4.19 16.97
C LEU A 352 20.74 -3.77 18.45
N GLU A 353 20.83 -4.72 19.38
CA GLU A 353 21.00 -4.43 20.82
C GLU A 353 22.35 -3.79 21.11
N ALA A 354 23.43 -4.27 20.51
CA ALA A 354 24.76 -3.70 20.65
C ALA A 354 24.83 -2.26 20.09
N ILE A 355 24.25 -2.05 18.89
CA ILE A 355 24.18 -0.72 18.28
C ILE A 355 23.33 0.23 19.12
N SER A 356 22.20 -0.24 19.70
CA SER A 356 21.38 0.58 20.59
C SER A 356 22.17 1.08 21.78
N ALA A 357 22.93 0.19 22.42
CA ALA A 357 23.76 0.53 23.59
C ALA A 357 24.82 1.59 23.27
N ASP A 358 25.43 1.55 22.07
CA ASP A 358 26.39 2.55 21.60
C ASP A 358 25.73 3.90 21.27
N LEU A 359 24.53 3.89 20.72
CA LEU A 359 23.79 5.09 20.34
C LEU A 359 23.07 5.78 21.49
N GLU A 360 22.85 5.11 22.60
CA GLU A 360 22.16 5.65 23.75
C GLU A 360 23.03 6.67 24.51
N GLY A 361 22.42 7.78 24.87
CA GLY A 361 23.05 8.80 25.69
C GLY A 361 22.64 8.73 27.17
N LYS A 362 23.03 9.74 27.94
CA LYS A 362 22.83 9.79 29.40
C LYS A 362 21.38 10.12 29.80
N THR A 363 20.65 10.86 28.97
CA THR A 363 19.28 11.31 29.31
C THR A 363 18.22 10.30 28.90
N ALA A 364 17.08 10.27 29.56
CA ALA A 364 15.95 9.39 29.19
C ALA A 364 15.52 9.57 27.73
N ARG A 365 15.54 10.80 27.21
CA ARG A 365 15.20 11.11 25.81
C ARG A 365 16.19 10.53 24.78
N GLN A 366 17.41 10.22 25.21
CA GLN A 366 18.47 9.65 24.38
C GLN A 366 18.52 8.12 24.47
N LYS A 367 17.74 7.52 25.35
CA LYS A 367 17.63 6.05 25.46
C LYS A 367 16.55 5.52 24.55
N ASN A 368 16.69 4.25 24.16
CA ASN A 368 15.66 3.55 23.39
C ASN A 368 14.48 3.23 24.31
N PRO A 369 13.27 3.81 24.08
CA PRO A 369 12.14 3.61 24.95
C PRO A 369 11.39 2.29 24.71
N HIS A 370 11.75 1.56 23.66
CA HIS A 370 10.99 0.41 23.18
C HIS A 370 11.56 -0.92 23.72
N PRO A 371 10.71 -1.94 23.92
CA PRO A 371 11.16 -3.24 24.39
C PRO A 371 12.12 -3.91 23.39
N ARG A 372 13.18 -4.52 23.90
CA ARG A 372 14.09 -5.35 23.08
C ARG A 372 13.31 -6.47 22.39
N GLY A 373 13.67 -6.75 21.14
CA GLY A 373 12.95 -7.75 20.33
C GLY A 373 11.65 -7.25 19.69
N SER A 374 11.28 -5.97 19.89
CA SER A 374 10.20 -5.33 19.14
C SER A 374 10.70 -4.66 17.86
N LEU A 375 9.82 -4.54 16.87
CA LEU A 375 10.13 -3.80 15.64
C LEU A 375 10.33 -2.30 15.91
N ALA A 376 9.64 -1.76 16.91
CA ALA A 376 9.82 -0.38 17.36
C ALA A 376 11.22 -0.13 17.91
N PHE A 377 11.80 -1.10 18.65
CA PHE A 377 13.19 -1.03 19.10
C PHE A 377 14.15 -0.88 17.92
N ALA A 378 13.99 -1.74 16.89
CA ALA A 378 14.79 -1.65 15.68
C ALA A 378 14.56 -0.33 14.94
N SER A 379 13.31 0.15 14.86
CA SER A 379 12.97 1.41 14.22
C SER A 379 13.68 2.59 14.88
N TRP A 380 13.78 2.62 16.19
CA TRP A 380 14.54 3.65 16.93
C TRP A 380 16.04 3.58 16.58
N VAL A 381 16.63 2.37 16.62
CA VAL A 381 18.04 2.16 16.28
C VAL A 381 18.33 2.67 14.87
N LEU A 382 17.50 2.29 13.90
CA LEU A 382 17.67 2.71 12.52
C LEU A 382 17.46 4.20 12.32
N ALA A 383 16.50 4.79 13.02
CA ALA A 383 16.30 6.23 12.98
C ALA A 383 17.54 6.97 13.47
N ARG A 384 18.15 6.52 14.59
CA ARG A 384 19.40 7.08 15.12
C ARG A 384 20.56 6.89 14.15
N LEU A 385 20.75 5.70 13.62
CA LEU A 385 21.74 5.45 12.54
C LEU A 385 21.49 6.33 11.33
N GLY A 386 20.23 6.61 10.99
CA GLY A 386 19.85 7.48 9.88
C GLY A 386 20.06 8.97 10.13
N GLY A 387 20.52 9.35 11.32
CA GLY A 387 20.83 10.73 11.70
C GLY A 387 19.69 11.45 12.43
N TRP A 388 18.63 10.75 12.85
CA TRP A 388 17.61 11.34 13.70
C TRP A 388 18.15 11.55 15.11
N THR A 389 18.04 12.78 15.60
CA THR A 389 18.60 13.16 16.91
C THR A 389 17.71 12.81 18.09
N GLY A 390 16.42 12.53 17.85
CA GLY A 390 15.42 12.34 18.92
C GLY A 390 14.73 13.63 19.39
N TYR A 391 15.20 14.80 18.94
CA TYR A 391 14.70 16.08 19.41
C TYR A 391 13.69 16.75 18.49
N TYR A 392 13.78 16.52 17.18
CA TYR A 392 12.95 17.22 16.19
C TYR A 392 12.18 16.23 15.32
N GLY A 393 10.85 16.35 15.33
CA GLY A 393 9.95 15.60 14.47
C GLY A 393 10.05 14.08 14.60
N LYS A 394 9.25 13.38 13.82
CA LYS A 394 9.30 11.92 13.72
C LYS A 394 10.14 11.50 12.52
N PRO A 395 10.98 10.45 12.63
CA PRO A 395 11.79 9.98 11.50
C PRO A 395 10.91 9.46 10.37
N GLY A 396 11.17 9.94 9.16
CA GLY A 396 10.44 9.56 7.95
C GLY A 396 11.17 8.48 7.13
N PRO A 397 10.64 8.11 5.94
CA PRO A 397 11.17 7.03 5.11
C PRO A 397 12.65 7.21 4.74
N ILE A 398 13.10 8.44 4.45
CA ILE A 398 14.50 8.71 4.08
C ILE A 398 15.44 8.39 5.24
N VAL A 399 15.08 8.81 6.46
CA VAL A 399 15.88 8.54 7.68
C VAL A 399 15.95 7.04 7.93
N MET A 400 14.81 6.33 7.86
CA MET A 400 14.78 4.88 8.06
C MET A 400 15.61 4.14 7.01
N LEU A 401 15.53 4.54 5.74
CA LEU A 401 16.32 3.97 4.67
C LEU A 401 17.82 4.19 4.88
N GLN A 402 18.25 5.40 5.27
CA GLN A 402 19.65 5.68 5.58
C GLN A 402 20.13 4.87 6.79
N GLY A 403 19.28 4.68 7.79
CA GLY A 403 19.56 3.81 8.92
C GLY A 403 19.74 2.36 8.52
N LEU A 404 18.86 1.83 7.67
CA LEU A 404 18.98 0.48 7.11
C LEU A 404 20.27 0.29 6.32
N ILE A 405 20.67 1.27 5.51
CA ILE A 405 21.94 1.25 4.77
C ILE A 405 23.11 1.06 5.73
N ARG A 406 23.17 1.87 6.77
CA ARG A 406 24.25 1.84 7.78
C ARG A 406 24.21 0.54 8.59
N PHE A 407 23.02 0.08 8.97
CA PHE A 407 22.84 -1.20 9.67
C PHE A 407 23.40 -2.36 8.86
N HIS A 408 23.07 -2.46 7.56
CA HIS A 408 23.59 -3.54 6.71
C HIS A 408 25.11 -3.48 6.54
N ALA A 409 25.69 -2.29 6.51
CA ALA A 409 27.15 -2.14 6.48
C ALA A 409 27.79 -2.63 7.80
N ILE A 410 27.22 -2.27 8.95
CA ILE A 410 27.68 -2.73 10.27
C ILE A 410 27.49 -4.25 10.40
N LYS A 411 26.31 -4.79 10.03
CA LYS A 411 26.04 -6.24 10.05
C LYS A 411 27.07 -7.01 9.22
N HIS A 412 27.47 -6.49 8.07
CA HIS A 412 28.50 -7.12 7.27
C HIS A 412 29.84 -7.23 8.02
N GLY A 413 30.30 -6.16 8.66
CA GLY A 413 31.50 -6.16 9.50
C GLY A 413 31.37 -7.04 10.76
N TRP A 414 30.21 -7.05 11.39
CA TRP A 414 29.89 -7.88 12.53
C TRP A 414 30.04 -9.37 12.20
N ASN A 415 29.47 -9.80 11.06
CA ASN A 415 29.56 -11.19 10.63
C ASN A 415 31.01 -11.61 10.26
N LEU A 416 31.83 -10.71 9.71
CA LEU A 416 33.23 -10.99 9.43
C LEU A 416 34.08 -11.19 10.70
N ARG A 417 33.68 -10.64 11.84
CA ARG A 417 34.37 -10.81 13.12
C ARG A 417 34.04 -12.12 13.82
N ASN A 418 32.90 -12.72 13.48
CA ASN A 418 32.36 -13.94 14.11
C ASN A 418 32.58 -15.20 13.24
N VAL A 419 33.39 -15.10 12.16
CA VAL A 419 33.94 -16.18 11.35
C VAL A 419 35.41 -16.38 11.70
#